data_eeb6534f2e9715a4e629ece3e477370e
#
_entry.id   eeb6534f2e9715a4e629ece3e477370e
#
_cell.length_a   1.000
_cell.length_b   1.000
_cell.length_c   1.000
_cell.angle_alpha   90.00
_cell.angle_beta   90.00
_cell.angle_gamma   90.00
#
_symmetry.space_group_name_H-M   'P 1'
#
loop_
_entity.id
_entity.type
_entity.pdbx_description
1 polymer ?
#
loop_
_entity_poly.entity_id
_entity_poly.type
_entity_poly.pdbx_seq_one_letter_code
_entity_poly.pdbx_strand_id
1 'polypeptide(L)'
;MNVHDSERIAGLLLDAGYTQALEGSEPDLVVFNTCAVRENADNKLYGRLSFLAPIKKKNRNFQIAVGGCMAQKDQESIIKRAPYVDVVFGTHNIGSLPALLERSRIEEESQVEIKEALEHFPSTLPSRRHSAFSAWVSISVGCNNTCTFCIVPSLRGVEKDREEVDILKEVRALVDQGVVEITLLGQNVNAYKNGGFASLLRQVGSVDGLERLRFMSPHPRDFTDDVIDAMAQTPSVMPHLHMPLQSGSDTILQSMRRSYRREKYMGIIDRVRSAIPDAGITTDIIVGFPGETESDFAQTLEVVEEARFTAAYTFQYSKRPGTPAATMPNQIDDATMADRYGRLHSVQQRISEEINDASLGKSYELLVTENRDTRTPDFRLVHIPEGVDARPGDMVMGKITKAAPNFMVAEEIQSVRKTRGGEAHAARIAEIGPEPIMIGMPSLAKLKLIHGS
;
A
#
# COMPACT_ATOMS: atom_id res chain seq x y z
N MET A 1 -2.90 -2.19 2.29
CA MET A 1 -4.33 -2.47 2.64
C MET A 1 -5.21 -2.56 1.39
N ASN A 2 -5.46 -1.49 0.61
CA ASN A 2 -6.43 -1.57 -0.52
C ASN A 2 -6.04 -2.60 -1.60
N VAL A 3 -4.76 -2.73 -1.96
CA VAL A 3 -4.28 -3.78 -2.88
C VAL A 3 -4.57 -5.17 -2.30
N HIS A 4 -4.26 -5.39 -1.03
CA HIS A 4 -4.54 -6.64 -0.33
C HIS A 4 -6.05 -6.94 -0.25
N ASP A 5 -6.90 -5.91 -0.05
CA ASP A 5 -8.35 -6.06 -0.13
C ASP A 5 -8.78 -6.51 -1.55
N SER A 6 -8.14 -5.99 -2.60
CA SER A 6 -8.39 -6.42 -3.99
C SER A 6 -7.97 -7.87 -4.24
N GLU A 7 -6.84 -8.32 -3.70
CA GLU A 7 -6.40 -9.72 -3.79
C GLU A 7 -7.38 -10.68 -3.10
N ARG A 8 -7.95 -10.26 -1.95
CA ARG A 8 -9.00 -11.01 -1.24
C ARG A 8 -10.30 -11.05 -2.02
N ILE A 9 -10.74 -9.93 -2.59
CA ILE A 9 -11.92 -9.87 -3.45
C ILE A 9 -11.76 -10.83 -4.63
N ALA A 10 -10.61 -10.79 -5.31
CA ALA A 10 -10.32 -11.68 -6.42
C ALA A 10 -10.34 -13.16 -5.99
N GLY A 11 -9.71 -13.48 -4.86
CA GLY A 11 -9.69 -14.83 -4.31
C GLY A 11 -11.09 -15.37 -4.00
N LEU A 12 -11.92 -14.57 -3.32
CA LEU A 12 -13.30 -14.92 -3.00
C LEU A 12 -14.16 -15.19 -4.24
N LEU A 13 -14.00 -14.38 -5.28
CA LEU A 13 -14.76 -14.53 -6.51
C LEU A 13 -14.32 -15.75 -7.31
N LEU A 14 -13.02 -16.07 -7.31
CA LEU A 14 -12.53 -17.31 -7.90
C LEU A 14 -13.06 -18.55 -7.16
N ASP A 15 -13.07 -18.51 -5.83
CA ASP A 15 -13.63 -19.58 -5.00
C ASP A 15 -15.15 -19.75 -5.22
N ALA A 16 -15.85 -18.66 -5.53
CA ALA A 16 -17.26 -18.65 -5.92
C ALA A 16 -17.52 -19.05 -7.38
N GLY A 17 -16.50 -19.50 -8.14
CA GLY A 17 -16.63 -20.00 -9.50
C GLY A 17 -16.49 -18.96 -10.61
N TYR A 18 -16.13 -17.70 -10.28
CA TYR A 18 -15.77 -16.71 -11.29
C TYR A 18 -14.38 -16.97 -11.88
N THR A 19 -14.15 -16.56 -13.12
CA THR A 19 -12.83 -16.55 -13.75
C THR A 19 -12.42 -15.16 -14.16
N GLN A 20 -11.14 -14.92 -14.28
CA GLN A 20 -10.64 -13.65 -14.79
C GLN A 20 -11.00 -13.51 -16.27
N ALA A 21 -11.63 -12.38 -16.63
CA ALA A 21 -11.93 -12.08 -18.02
C ALA A 21 -10.63 -11.85 -18.80
N LEU A 22 -10.55 -12.41 -20.01
CA LEU A 22 -9.43 -12.19 -20.90
C LEU A 22 -9.41 -10.73 -21.39
N GLU A 23 -8.23 -10.24 -21.72
CA GLU A 23 -8.09 -8.91 -22.30
C GLU A 23 -8.87 -8.80 -23.61
N GLY A 24 -9.65 -7.73 -23.75
CA GLY A 24 -10.53 -7.54 -24.92
C GLY A 24 -11.86 -8.29 -24.88
N SER A 25 -12.11 -9.18 -23.90
CA SER A 25 -13.43 -9.80 -23.73
C SER A 25 -14.39 -8.91 -22.96
N GLU A 26 -15.70 -9.05 -23.21
CA GLU A 26 -16.72 -8.41 -22.38
C GLU A 26 -16.84 -9.18 -21.06
N PRO A 27 -16.65 -8.52 -19.90
CA PRO A 27 -16.80 -9.17 -18.60
C PRO A 27 -18.27 -9.30 -18.22
N ASP A 28 -18.62 -10.31 -17.41
CA ASP A 28 -19.94 -10.43 -16.79
C ASP A 28 -20.04 -9.66 -15.46
N LEU A 29 -18.90 -9.40 -14.81
CA LEU A 29 -18.81 -8.67 -13.55
C LEU A 29 -17.62 -7.70 -13.57
N VAL A 30 -17.86 -6.47 -13.11
CA VAL A 30 -16.79 -5.50 -12.81
C VAL A 30 -16.89 -5.09 -11.35
N VAL A 31 -15.79 -5.25 -10.61
CA VAL A 31 -15.68 -4.83 -9.21
C VAL A 31 -14.71 -3.66 -9.06
N PHE A 32 -15.18 -2.57 -8.49
CA PHE A 32 -14.36 -1.41 -8.12
C PHE A 32 -14.02 -1.49 -6.63
N ASN A 33 -12.75 -1.66 -6.31
CA ASN A 33 -12.26 -1.47 -4.96
C ASN A 33 -11.67 -0.06 -4.82
N THR A 34 -12.35 0.80 -4.09
CA THR A 34 -12.15 2.24 -4.10
C THR A 34 -11.40 2.75 -2.86
N CYS A 35 -10.58 3.79 -3.06
CA CYS A 35 -9.88 4.49 -1.98
C CYS A 35 -10.55 5.84 -1.70
N ALA A 36 -10.76 6.20 -0.43
CA ALA A 36 -11.30 7.50 -0.02
C ALA A 36 -10.19 8.51 0.38
N VAL A 37 -8.93 8.13 0.26
CA VAL A 37 -7.80 8.97 0.71
C VAL A 37 -7.31 9.94 -0.37
N ARG A 38 -7.62 9.68 -1.66
CA ARG A 38 -7.17 10.51 -2.78
C ARG A 38 -8.35 11.31 -3.34
N GLU A 39 -8.18 12.64 -3.46
CA GLU A 39 -9.20 13.58 -3.89
C GLU A 39 -9.85 13.24 -5.25
N ASN A 40 -9.04 12.81 -6.21
CA ASN A 40 -9.52 12.45 -7.54
C ASN A 40 -10.10 11.01 -7.66
N ALA A 41 -10.16 10.25 -6.56
CA ALA A 41 -10.70 8.89 -6.61
C ALA A 41 -12.20 8.90 -6.92
N ASP A 42 -12.94 9.85 -6.36
CA ASP A 42 -14.38 10.03 -6.55
C ASP A 42 -14.69 10.30 -8.04
N ASN A 43 -14.04 11.31 -8.62
CA ASN A 43 -14.25 11.66 -10.02
C ASN A 43 -13.89 10.52 -10.98
N LYS A 44 -12.82 9.80 -10.69
CA LYS A 44 -12.38 8.64 -11.49
C LYS A 44 -13.35 7.48 -11.39
N LEU A 45 -13.92 7.19 -10.21
CA LEU A 45 -14.93 6.16 -10.07
C LEU A 45 -16.16 6.47 -10.89
N TYR A 46 -16.77 7.65 -10.68
CA TYR A 46 -18.01 8.00 -11.39
C TYR A 46 -17.83 8.16 -12.90
N GLY A 47 -16.65 8.62 -13.35
CA GLY A 47 -16.31 8.63 -14.78
C GLY A 47 -16.30 7.21 -15.37
N ARG A 48 -15.69 6.24 -14.66
CA ARG A 48 -15.67 4.84 -15.10
C ARG A 48 -17.04 4.16 -14.99
N LEU A 49 -17.79 4.43 -13.94
CA LEU A 49 -19.16 3.95 -13.81
C LEU A 49 -20.04 4.45 -14.97
N SER A 50 -19.94 5.74 -15.34
CA SER A 50 -20.68 6.30 -16.47
C SER A 50 -20.35 5.60 -17.79
N PHE A 51 -19.09 5.18 -17.98
CA PHE A 51 -18.68 4.39 -19.15
C PHE A 51 -19.33 3.00 -19.19
N LEU A 52 -19.63 2.39 -18.04
CA LEU A 52 -20.27 1.08 -17.95
C LEU A 52 -21.80 1.13 -18.08
N ALA A 53 -22.43 2.28 -17.87
CA ALA A 53 -23.88 2.42 -17.93
C ALA A 53 -24.51 1.96 -19.28
N PRO A 54 -23.93 2.28 -20.46
CA PRO A 54 -24.44 1.78 -21.75
C PRO A 54 -24.30 0.25 -21.88
N ILE A 55 -23.26 -0.35 -21.31
CA ILE A 55 -23.05 -1.80 -21.34
C ILE A 55 -24.13 -2.48 -20.49
N LYS A 56 -24.35 -1.98 -19.27
CA LYS A 56 -25.42 -2.47 -18.38
C LYS A 56 -26.80 -2.39 -19.02
N LYS A 57 -27.07 -1.30 -19.74
CA LYS A 57 -28.36 -1.13 -20.45
C LYS A 57 -28.57 -2.17 -21.55
N LYS A 58 -27.50 -2.60 -22.23
CA LYS A 58 -27.56 -3.63 -23.31
C LYS A 58 -27.61 -5.04 -22.74
N ASN A 59 -26.87 -5.29 -21.65
CA ASN A 59 -26.76 -6.59 -20.99
C ASN A 59 -27.17 -6.46 -19.51
N ARG A 60 -28.41 -6.83 -19.20
CA ARG A 60 -28.91 -6.80 -17.80
C ARG A 60 -28.19 -7.77 -16.86
N ASN A 61 -27.63 -8.85 -17.39
CA ASN A 61 -26.86 -9.83 -16.61
C ASN A 61 -25.45 -9.33 -16.24
N PHE A 62 -24.96 -8.28 -16.90
CA PHE A 62 -23.71 -7.62 -16.53
C PHE A 62 -23.83 -6.98 -15.16
N GLN A 63 -22.98 -7.35 -14.21
CA GLN A 63 -23.02 -6.83 -12.84
C GLN A 63 -21.89 -5.82 -12.56
N ILE A 64 -22.21 -4.81 -11.75
CA ILE A 64 -21.27 -3.77 -11.30
C ILE A 64 -21.29 -3.73 -9.77
N ALA A 65 -20.16 -4.01 -9.15
CA ALA A 65 -19.99 -3.90 -7.69
C ALA A 65 -19.01 -2.80 -7.33
N VAL A 66 -19.30 -2.04 -6.28
CA VAL A 66 -18.45 -0.98 -5.74
C VAL A 66 -18.15 -1.28 -4.26
N GLY A 67 -16.88 -1.47 -3.95
CA GLY A 67 -16.39 -1.74 -2.61
C GLY A 67 -15.28 -0.79 -2.16
N GLY A 68 -14.78 -1.03 -0.95
CA GLY A 68 -13.64 -0.30 -0.39
C GLY A 68 -14.02 0.95 0.40
N CYS A 69 -13.01 1.80 0.68
CA CYS A 69 -13.18 2.93 1.59
C CYS A 69 -14.20 3.98 1.13
N MET A 70 -14.38 4.18 -0.19
CA MET A 70 -15.38 5.12 -0.68
C MET A 70 -16.78 4.53 -0.53
N ALA A 71 -16.96 3.24 -0.83
CA ALA A 71 -18.23 2.55 -0.59
C ALA A 71 -18.62 2.62 0.90
N GLN A 72 -17.66 2.42 1.80
CA GLN A 72 -17.85 2.57 3.24
C GLN A 72 -18.30 3.98 3.64
N LYS A 73 -17.79 5.02 2.97
CA LYS A 73 -18.12 6.44 3.22
C LYS A 73 -19.46 6.84 2.63
N ASP A 74 -19.67 6.55 1.33
CA ASP A 74 -20.76 7.12 0.54
C ASP A 74 -22.02 6.25 0.50
N GLN A 75 -21.88 4.95 0.81
CA GLN A 75 -22.99 4.02 1.05
C GLN A 75 -24.07 4.07 -0.06
N GLU A 76 -25.34 4.26 0.32
CA GLU A 76 -26.48 4.38 -0.60
C GLU A 76 -26.37 5.56 -1.59
N SER A 77 -25.54 6.58 -1.29
CA SER A 77 -25.35 7.72 -2.19
C SER A 77 -24.77 7.29 -3.54
N ILE A 78 -24.03 6.16 -3.56
CA ILE A 78 -23.47 5.59 -4.78
C ILE A 78 -24.62 5.14 -5.70
N ILE A 79 -25.62 4.41 -5.17
CA ILE A 79 -26.78 3.94 -5.93
C ILE A 79 -27.62 5.12 -6.40
N LYS A 80 -27.84 6.13 -5.55
CA LYS A 80 -28.60 7.35 -5.94
C LYS A 80 -27.94 8.07 -7.12
N ARG A 81 -26.61 8.10 -7.16
CA ARG A 81 -25.85 8.76 -8.24
C ARG A 81 -25.60 7.87 -9.46
N ALA A 82 -25.53 6.56 -9.26
CA ALA A 82 -25.31 5.54 -10.30
C ALA A 82 -26.29 4.36 -10.12
N PRO A 83 -27.57 4.51 -10.53
CA PRO A 83 -28.63 3.50 -10.28
C PRO A 83 -28.42 2.16 -10.98
N TYR A 84 -27.42 2.06 -11.83
CA TYR A 84 -27.03 0.85 -12.54
C TYR A 84 -25.94 0.04 -11.82
N VAL A 85 -25.52 0.45 -10.64
CA VAL A 85 -24.65 -0.33 -9.76
C VAL A 85 -25.49 -1.36 -9.02
N ASP A 86 -25.07 -2.62 -9.08
CA ASP A 86 -25.81 -3.74 -8.51
C ASP A 86 -25.48 -3.99 -7.03
N VAL A 87 -24.23 -3.80 -6.64
CA VAL A 87 -23.77 -4.08 -5.27
C VAL A 87 -22.87 -2.96 -4.76
N VAL A 88 -23.15 -2.50 -3.52
CA VAL A 88 -22.25 -1.63 -2.74
C VAL A 88 -21.91 -2.31 -1.44
N PHE A 89 -20.62 -2.53 -1.16
CA PHE A 89 -20.16 -3.23 0.05
C PHE A 89 -19.01 -2.50 0.74
N GLY A 90 -19.03 -2.53 2.06
CA GLY A 90 -18.03 -1.87 2.89
C GLY A 90 -16.70 -2.61 2.98
N THR A 91 -15.70 -1.97 3.61
CA THR A 91 -14.38 -2.56 3.88
C THR A 91 -14.46 -3.76 4.82
N HIS A 92 -15.52 -3.87 5.62
CA HIS A 92 -15.77 -4.94 6.58
C HIS A 92 -16.66 -6.06 6.03
N ASN A 93 -17.16 -5.91 4.80
CA ASN A 93 -18.13 -6.82 4.16
C ASN A 93 -17.56 -7.58 2.96
N ILE A 94 -16.24 -7.58 2.76
CA ILE A 94 -15.61 -8.24 1.60
C ILE A 94 -16.08 -9.69 1.47
N GLY A 95 -16.19 -10.42 2.59
CA GLY A 95 -16.65 -11.81 2.62
C GLY A 95 -18.10 -12.02 2.15
N SER A 96 -18.96 -11.00 2.21
CA SER A 96 -20.37 -11.10 1.79
C SER A 96 -20.53 -10.89 0.27
N LEU A 97 -19.51 -10.45 -0.46
CA LEU A 97 -19.62 -10.06 -1.87
C LEU A 97 -20.26 -11.11 -2.78
N PRO A 98 -19.88 -12.41 -2.74
CA PRO A 98 -20.51 -13.41 -3.60
C PRO A 98 -22.02 -13.56 -3.33
N ALA A 99 -22.43 -13.56 -2.04
CA ALA A 99 -23.84 -13.64 -1.68
C ALA A 99 -24.64 -12.40 -2.08
N LEU A 100 -24.04 -11.21 -1.99
CA LEU A 100 -24.69 -9.95 -2.45
C LEU A 100 -24.88 -9.92 -3.96
N LEU A 101 -23.90 -10.40 -4.72
CA LEU A 101 -24.00 -10.50 -6.19
C LEU A 101 -25.15 -11.44 -6.60
N GLU A 102 -25.23 -12.62 -5.95
CA GLU A 102 -26.29 -13.59 -6.23
C GLU A 102 -27.66 -13.05 -5.82
N ARG A 103 -27.77 -12.39 -4.65
CA ARG A 103 -29.02 -11.76 -4.21
C ARG A 103 -29.48 -10.67 -5.19
N SER A 104 -28.56 -9.78 -5.59
CA SER A 104 -28.90 -8.73 -6.56
C SER A 104 -29.39 -9.30 -7.90
N ARG A 105 -28.83 -10.44 -8.32
CA ARG A 105 -29.24 -11.13 -9.54
C ARG A 105 -30.64 -11.74 -9.44
N ILE A 106 -30.97 -12.34 -8.27
CA ILE A 106 -32.26 -12.99 -8.04
C ILE A 106 -33.39 -11.96 -7.85
N GLU A 107 -33.11 -10.94 -7.04
CA GLU A 107 -34.11 -9.92 -6.67
C GLU A 107 -34.24 -8.82 -7.73
N GLU A 108 -33.31 -8.74 -8.69
CA GLU A 108 -33.21 -7.67 -9.70
C GLU A 108 -33.12 -6.26 -9.07
N GLU A 109 -32.60 -6.17 -7.83
CA GLU A 109 -32.46 -4.94 -7.06
C GLU A 109 -31.03 -4.72 -6.62
N SER A 110 -30.65 -3.43 -6.45
CA SER A 110 -29.34 -3.06 -5.93
C SER A 110 -29.22 -3.45 -4.45
N GLN A 111 -28.10 -4.08 -4.08
CA GLN A 111 -27.80 -4.49 -2.71
C GLN A 111 -26.77 -3.55 -2.08
N VAL A 112 -27.06 -3.06 -0.88
CA VAL A 112 -26.11 -2.23 -0.10
C VAL A 112 -25.89 -2.90 1.26
N GLU A 113 -24.65 -3.29 1.52
CA GLU A 113 -24.30 -3.86 2.84
C GLU A 113 -23.03 -3.16 3.37
N ILE A 114 -23.21 -2.38 4.42
CA ILE A 114 -22.14 -1.65 5.08
C ILE A 114 -22.13 -2.02 6.56
N LYS A 115 -21.07 -2.68 7.01
CA LYS A 115 -20.83 -2.93 8.45
C LYS A 115 -19.93 -1.83 9.01
N GLU A 116 -20.23 -1.33 10.19
CA GLU A 116 -19.45 -0.28 10.84
C GLU A 116 -18.14 -0.80 11.45
N ALA A 117 -18.10 -2.07 11.82
CA ALA A 117 -16.92 -2.71 12.39
C ALA A 117 -16.78 -4.18 11.98
N LEU A 118 -15.56 -4.67 11.97
CA LEU A 118 -15.29 -6.11 11.89
C LEU A 118 -15.69 -6.80 13.20
N GLU A 119 -16.50 -7.82 13.13
CA GLU A 119 -16.77 -8.69 14.28
C GLU A 119 -15.57 -9.59 14.58
N HIS A 120 -15.02 -10.20 13.53
CA HIS A 120 -13.82 -11.04 13.59
C HIS A 120 -12.83 -10.65 12.48
N PHE A 121 -11.54 -10.84 12.73
CA PHE A 121 -10.54 -10.61 11.70
C PHE A 121 -10.70 -11.68 10.59
N PRO A 122 -10.84 -11.31 9.31
CA PRO A 122 -11.08 -12.28 8.24
C PRO A 122 -9.78 -13.01 7.83
N SER A 123 -9.21 -13.79 8.77
CA SER A 123 -7.94 -14.51 8.58
C SER A 123 -7.99 -15.59 7.51
N THR A 124 -9.20 -16.11 7.23
CA THR A 124 -9.39 -17.29 6.37
C THR A 124 -9.91 -16.97 4.98
N LEU A 125 -10.05 -15.70 4.61
CA LEU A 125 -10.50 -15.35 3.26
C LEU A 125 -9.47 -15.77 2.22
N PRO A 126 -9.88 -16.48 1.16
CA PRO A 126 -8.99 -16.79 0.05
C PRO A 126 -8.44 -15.51 -0.57
N SER A 127 -7.19 -15.54 -1.03
CA SER A 127 -6.57 -14.40 -1.71
C SER A 127 -5.91 -14.85 -3.00
N ARG A 128 -6.09 -14.09 -4.07
CA ARG A 128 -5.33 -14.22 -5.30
C ARG A 128 -4.29 -13.11 -5.37
N ARG A 129 -3.06 -13.46 -5.08
CA ARG A 129 -1.94 -12.51 -5.08
C ARG A 129 -1.63 -12.04 -6.50
N HIS A 130 -1.26 -10.77 -6.65
CA HIS A 130 -0.73 -10.25 -7.90
C HIS A 130 0.66 -10.80 -8.20
N SER A 131 1.49 -10.97 -7.18
CA SER A 131 2.84 -11.49 -7.33
C SER A 131 2.96 -12.94 -6.82
N ALA A 132 3.71 -13.77 -7.53
CA ALA A 132 4.01 -15.13 -7.08
C ALA A 132 5.09 -15.15 -5.98
N PHE A 133 6.01 -14.18 -5.98
CA PHE A 133 7.19 -14.13 -5.11
C PHE A 133 7.10 -13.14 -3.97
N SER A 134 6.11 -12.25 -3.96
CA SER A 134 5.88 -11.30 -2.87
C SER A 134 4.45 -11.34 -2.36
N ALA A 135 4.24 -11.03 -1.06
CA ALA A 135 2.93 -11.06 -0.44
C ALA A 135 2.73 -9.94 0.59
N TRP A 136 1.47 -9.52 0.72
CA TRP A 136 1.01 -8.62 1.76
C TRP A 136 0.36 -9.44 2.87
N VAL A 137 0.79 -9.24 4.11
CA VAL A 137 0.18 -9.90 5.29
C VAL A 137 -0.35 -8.84 6.24
N SER A 138 -1.67 -8.78 6.38
CA SER A 138 -2.32 -7.86 7.31
C SER A 138 -2.20 -8.41 8.74
N ILE A 139 -1.62 -7.63 9.65
CA ILE A 139 -1.47 -7.98 11.06
C ILE A 139 -2.46 -7.25 11.96
N SER A 140 -2.99 -6.11 11.49
CA SER A 140 -4.03 -5.34 12.18
C SER A 140 -4.89 -4.59 11.17
N VAL A 141 -6.10 -4.20 11.57
CA VAL A 141 -7.00 -3.31 10.82
C VAL A 141 -7.55 -2.25 11.76
N GLY A 142 -7.95 -1.09 11.18
CA GLY A 142 -8.44 0.05 11.97
C GLY A 142 -7.31 0.86 12.58
N CYS A 143 -7.68 1.97 13.23
CA CYS A 143 -6.70 2.87 13.84
C CYS A 143 -7.35 3.67 14.97
N ASN A 144 -6.72 3.69 16.15
CA ASN A 144 -7.18 4.42 17.32
C ASN A 144 -6.59 5.85 17.41
N ASN A 145 -5.81 6.28 16.41
CA ASN A 145 -5.30 7.64 16.36
C ASN A 145 -6.40 8.63 15.95
N THR A 146 -6.34 9.84 16.51
CA THR A 146 -7.33 10.91 16.29
C THR A 146 -6.79 12.03 15.40
N CYS A 147 -5.94 11.73 14.44
CA CYS A 147 -5.35 12.71 13.53
C CYS A 147 -6.45 13.52 12.82
N THR A 148 -6.37 14.85 12.90
CA THR A 148 -7.46 15.75 12.48
C THR A 148 -7.77 15.74 10.98
N PHE A 149 -6.83 15.29 10.15
CA PHE A 149 -6.97 15.21 8.69
C PHE A 149 -7.37 13.82 8.20
N CYS A 150 -7.36 12.80 9.07
CA CYS A 150 -7.46 11.40 8.67
C CYS A 150 -8.88 10.87 8.81
N ILE A 151 -9.41 10.31 7.73
CA ILE A 151 -10.73 9.67 7.69
C ILE A 151 -10.68 8.16 8.00
N VAL A 152 -9.49 7.57 8.10
CA VAL A 152 -9.31 6.11 8.24
C VAL A 152 -10.05 5.53 9.45
N PRO A 153 -10.05 6.13 10.66
CA PRO A 153 -10.79 5.58 11.80
C PRO A 153 -12.28 5.40 11.53
N SER A 154 -12.90 6.34 10.80
CA SER A 154 -14.34 6.25 10.45
C SER A 154 -14.65 5.23 9.35
N LEU A 155 -13.64 4.80 8.57
CA LEU A 155 -13.81 3.89 7.44
C LEU A 155 -13.34 2.46 7.75
N ARG A 156 -12.39 2.30 8.66
CA ARG A 156 -11.80 1.00 9.01
C ARG A 156 -11.97 0.61 10.48
N GLY A 157 -12.67 1.47 11.23
CA GLY A 157 -13.04 1.22 12.62
C GLY A 157 -11.88 1.29 13.61
N VAL A 158 -12.15 0.81 14.82
CA VAL A 158 -11.18 0.68 15.92
C VAL A 158 -10.12 -0.36 15.54
N GLU A 159 -8.92 -0.14 16.05
CA GLU A 159 -7.80 -1.05 15.84
C GLU A 159 -8.10 -2.44 16.43
N LYS A 160 -7.93 -3.46 15.59
CA LYS A 160 -8.02 -4.86 15.95
C LYS A 160 -6.79 -5.60 15.44
N ASP A 161 -6.09 -6.22 16.35
CA ASP A 161 -4.93 -7.05 16.04
C ASP A 161 -5.36 -8.46 15.66
N ARG A 162 -4.61 -9.06 14.78
CA ARG A 162 -4.71 -10.46 14.42
C ARG A 162 -3.91 -11.32 15.39
N GLU A 163 -4.31 -12.53 15.62
CA GLU A 163 -3.55 -13.47 16.46
C GLU A 163 -2.21 -13.83 15.81
N GLU A 164 -1.14 -13.83 16.60
CA GLU A 164 0.22 -14.12 16.14
C GLU A 164 0.32 -15.49 15.47
N VAL A 165 -0.34 -16.50 16.04
CA VAL A 165 -0.35 -17.85 15.48
C VAL A 165 -0.94 -17.90 14.07
N ASP A 166 -1.98 -17.10 13.80
CA ASP A 166 -2.60 -17.03 12.48
C ASP A 166 -1.72 -16.30 11.46
N ILE A 167 -1.01 -15.26 11.91
CA ILE A 167 -0.03 -14.55 11.08
C ILE A 167 1.09 -15.49 10.68
N LEU A 168 1.69 -16.19 11.64
CA LEU A 168 2.79 -17.12 11.38
C LEU A 168 2.36 -18.30 10.51
N LYS A 169 1.15 -18.81 10.68
CA LYS A 169 0.59 -19.86 9.84
C LYS A 169 0.46 -19.41 8.39
N GLU A 170 -0.06 -18.20 8.16
CA GLU A 170 -0.17 -17.62 6.82
C GLU A 170 1.21 -17.37 6.21
N VAL A 171 2.14 -16.79 6.96
CA VAL A 171 3.50 -16.53 6.50
C VAL A 171 4.19 -17.83 6.03
N ARG A 172 4.12 -18.90 6.83
CA ARG A 172 4.69 -20.21 6.44
C ARG A 172 4.04 -20.75 5.18
N ALA A 173 2.72 -20.72 5.08
CA ALA A 173 2.00 -21.17 3.90
C ALA A 173 2.36 -20.36 2.64
N LEU A 174 2.62 -19.07 2.78
CA LEU A 174 3.07 -18.21 1.68
C LEU A 174 4.50 -18.56 1.24
N VAL A 175 5.41 -18.75 2.20
CA VAL A 175 6.79 -19.14 1.91
C VAL A 175 6.86 -20.53 1.27
N ASP A 176 6.03 -21.47 1.71
CA ASP A 176 5.91 -22.81 1.10
C ASP A 176 5.44 -22.74 -0.37
N GLN A 177 4.65 -21.72 -0.71
CA GLN A 177 4.21 -21.39 -2.08
C GLN A 177 5.26 -20.63 -2.91
N GLY A 178 6.45 -20.41 -2.39
CA GLY A 178 7.55 -19.74 -3.08
C GLY A 178 7.66 -18.23 -2.84
N VAL A 179 6.91 -17.67 -1.89
CA VAL A 179 7.06 -16.24 -1.52
C VAL A 179 8.41 -16.03 -0.84
N VAL A 180 9.19 -15.07 -1.33
CA VAL A 180 10.50 -14.69 -0.77
C VAL A 180 10.48 -13.30 -0.10
N GLU A 181 9.50 -12.46 -0.42
CA GLU A 181 9.34 -11.15 0.22
C GLU A 181 7.93 -11.02 0.83
N ILE A 182 7.86 -10.64 2.12
CA ILE A 182 6.59 -10.33 2.81
C ILE A 182 6.62 -8.90 3.33
N THR A 183 5.49 -8.20 3.17
CA THR A 183 5.27 -6.89 3.80
C THR A 183 4.12 -6.97 4.79
N LEU A 184 4.39 -6.69 6.07
CA LEU A 184 3.38 -6.61 7.11
C LEU A 184 2.60 -5.30 6.98
N LEU A 185 1.26 -5.40 7.04
CA LEU A 185 0.34 -4.29 6.87
C LEU A 185 -0.47 -4.02 8.13
N GLY A 186 -0.62 -2.73 8.45
CA GLY A 186 -1.53 -2.17 9.43
C GLY A 186 -1.75 -0.69 9.12
N GLN A 187 -2.72 -0.03 9.77
CA GLN A 187 -2.82 1.43 9.75
C GLN A 187 -1.88 2.10 10.75
N ASN A 188 -1.50 1.36 11.78
CA ASN A 188 -0.47 1.65 12.76
C ASN A 188 0.22 0.34 13.10
N VAL A 189 1.09 -0.14 12.21
CA VAL A 189 1.62 -1.50 12.26
C VAL A 189 2.40 -1.81 13.55
N ASN A 190 3.11 -0.82 14.09
CA ASN A 190 3.93 -0.97 15.29
C ASN A 190 3.17 -0.75 16.61
N ALA A 191 1.84 -0.52 16.55
CA ALA A 191 0.98 -0.59 17.73
C ALA A 191 0.46 -2.02 18.00
N TYR A 192 0.85 -2.99 17.19
CA TYR A 192 0.48 -4.41 17.36
C TYR A 192 0.83 -4.92 18.76
N LYS A 193 -0.18 -5.47 19.49
CA LYS A 193 -0.10 -5.78 20.92
C LYS A 193 0.06 -7.26 21.22
N ASN A 194 -0.46 -8.14 20.37
CA ASN A 194 -0.43 -9.58 20.58
C ASN A 194 1.00 -10.11 20.48
N GLY A 195 1.72 -10.19 21.61
CA GLY A 195 3.15 -10.54 21.68
C GLY A 195 4.11 -9.37 21.42
N GLY A 196 3.63 -8.22 20.91
CA GLY A 196 4.41 -7.04 20.56
C GLY A 196 5.00 -7.08 19.15
N PHE A 197 5.12 -5.90 18.53
CA PHE A 197 5.55 -5.79 17.14
C PHE A 197 6.98 -6.24 16.89
N ALA A 198 7.91 -5.92 17.80
CA ALA A 198 9.31 -6.34 17.68
C ALA A 198 9.47 -7.87 17.77
N SER A 199 8.71 -8.51 18.67
CA SER A 199 8.66 -9.97 18.76
C SER A 199 8.12 -10.59 17.48
N LEU A 200 7.03 -10.03 16.93
CA LEU A 200 6.45 -10.49 15.67
C LEU A 200 7.44 -10.36 14.51
N LEU A 201 8.21 -9.25 14.44
CA LEU A 201 9.25 -9.07 13.40
C LEU A 201 10.30 -10.19 13.49
N ARG A 202 10.79 -10.50 14.70
CA ARG A 202 11.77 -11.57 14.90
C ARG A 202 11.22 -12.94 14.51
N GLN A 203 9.99 -13.25 14.92
CA GLN A 203 9.37 -14.54 14.64
C GLN A 203 9.06 -14.73 13.16
N VAL A 204 8.48 -13.73 12.49
CA VAL A 204 8.23 -13.76 11.06
C VAL A 204 9.54 -13.80 10.29
N GLY A 205 10.51 -12.98 10.69
CA GLY A 205 11.83 -12.93 10.06
C GLY A 205 12.66 -14.20 10.20
N SER A 206 12.35 -15.06 11.18
CA SER A 206 12.99 -16.36 11.37
C SER A 206 12.34 -17.51 10.58
N VAL A 207 11.29 -17.26 9.81
CA VAL A 207 10.67 -18.29 8.98
C VAL A 207 11.63 -18.70 7.87
N ASP A 208 11.99 -19.98 7.85
CA ASP A 208 12.93 -20.52 6.85
C ASP A 208 12.41 -20.34 5.42
N GLY A 209 13.25 -19.79 4.56
CA GLY A 209 12.94 -19.49 3.17
C GLY A 209 12.35 -18.09 2.93
N LEU A 210 12.03 -17.30 3.98
CA LEU A 210 11.73 -15.88 3.85
C LEU A 210 13.04 -15.09 3.72
N GLU A 211 13.22 -14.39 2.60
CA GLU A 211 14.44 -13.63 2.35
C GLU A 211 14.30 -12.15 2.71
N ARG A 212 13.12 -11.57 2.51
CA ARG A 212 12.86 -10.15 2.75
C ARG A 212 11.58 -9.94 3.53
N LEU A 213 11.69 -9.29 4.68
CA LEU A 213 10.57 -8.84 5.51
C LEU A 213 10.53 -7.32 5.56
N ARG A 214 9.38 -6.76 5.26
CA ARG A 214 9.11 -5.31 5.33
C ARG A 214 7.84 -5.06 6.15
N PHE A 215 7.66 -3.82 6.55
CA PHE A 215 6.42 -3.37 7.17
C PHE A 215 6.09 -1.94 6.72
N MET A 216 4.81 -1.59 6.76
CA MET A 216 4.33 -0.28 6.31
C MET A 216 3.49 0.40 7.37
N SER A 217 3.49 1.74 7.33
CA SER A 217 2.68 2.59 8.21
C SER A 217 2.99 2.50 9.71
N PRO A 218 4.27 2.46 10.14
CA PRO A 218 4.58 2.66 11.55
C PRO A 218 4.27 4.10 11.97
N HIS A 219 4.01 4.27 13.26
CA HIS A 219 3.76 5.58 13.84
C HIS A 219 4.88 5.95 14.83
N PRO A 220 5.44 7.17 14.77
CA PRO A 220 6.57 7.59 15.62
C PRO A 220 6.30 7.46 17.13
N ARG A 221 5.02 7.53 17.56
CA ARG A 221 4.65 7.36 18.98
C ARG A 221 5.08 6.00 19.52
N ASP A 222 4.81 4.96 18.75
CA ASP A 222 4.92 3.58 19.17
C ASP A 222 6.21 2.90 18.65
N PHE A 223 7.16 3.70 18.10
CA PHE A 223 8.42 3.20 17.58
C PHE A 223 9.47 3.16 18.69
N THR A 224 9.74 1.95 19.19
CA THR A 224 10.62 1.70 20.35
C THR A 224 11.99 1.23 19.92
N ASP A 225 12.97 1.29 20.85
CA ASP A 225 14.33 0.77 20.60
C ASP A 225 14.32 -0.74 20.34
N ASP A 226 13.40 -1.50 20.95
CA ASP A 226 13.25 -2.94 20.69
C ASP A 226 12.84 -3.23 19.22
N VAL A 227 12.06 -2.33 18.59
CA VAL A 227 11.75 -2.43 17.14
C VAL A 227 13.01 -2.15 16.31
N ILE A 228 13.83 -1.16 16.71
CA ILE A 228 15.10 -0.86 16.04
C ILE A 228 16.04 -2.06 16.15
N ASP A 229 16.15 -2.65 17.33
CA ASP A 229 16.95 -3.86 17.58
C ASP A 229 16.46 -5.05 16.76
N ALA A 230 15.13 -5.24 16.67
CA ALA A 230 14.56 -6.29 15.83
C ALA A 230 14.90 -6.09 14.35
N MET A 231 14.86 -4.84 13.85
CA MET A 231 15.28 -4.52 12.48
C MET A 231 16.77 -4.78 12.25
N ALA A 232 17.63 -4.40 13.20
CA ALA A 232 19.08 -4.52 13.08
C ALA A 232 19.58 -5.98 13.19
N GLN A 233 18.92 -6.80 14.03
CA GLN A 233 19.38 -8.13 14.40
C GLN A 233 18.71 -9.26 13.63
N THR A 234 17.63 -8.99 12.87
CA THR A 234 16.92 -10.00 12.08
C THR A 234 17.31 -9.87 10.61
N PRO A 235 18.13 -10.76 10.05
CA PRO A 235 18.74 -10.57 8.72
C PRO A 235 17.73 -10.41 7.58
N SER A 236 16.57 -11.03 7.67
CA SER A 236 15.51 -10.92 6.68
C SER A 236 14.73 -9.60 6.77
N VAL A 237 14.77 -8.87 7.89
CA VAL A 237 14.14 -7.55 8.00
C VAL A 237 14.97 -6.55 7.20
N MET A 238 14.36 -6.01 6.17
CA MET A 238 15.05 -5.11 5.25
C MET A 238 15.37 -3.76 5.91
N PRO A 239 16.54 -3.15 5.58
CA PRO A 239 16.97 -1.86 6.10
C PRO A 239 16.19 -0.70 5.46
N HIS A 240 14.86 -0.73 5.60
CA HIS A 240 13.95 0.27 5.06
C HIS A 240 12.89 0.64 6.09
N LEU A 241 12.79 1.92 6.39
CA LEU A 241 11.80 2.46 7.31
C LEU A 241 10.97 3.54 6.64
N HIS A 242 9.69 3.27 6.41
CA HIS A 242 8.74 4.32 6.03
C HIS A 242 8.10 4.92 7.27
N MET A 243 8.54 6.11 7.69
CA MET A 243 8.08 6.79 8.93
C MET A 243 7.41 8.13 8.60
N PRO A 244 6.07 8.25 8.60
CA PRO A 244 5.37 9.47 8.26
C PRO A 244 5.64 10.63 9.24
N LEU A 245 6.27 11.71 8.75
CA LEU A 245 6.54 12.95 9.48
C LEU A 245 5.30 13.84 9.56
N GLN A 246 4.62 14.02 8.45
CA GLN A 246 3.49 14.90 8.15
C GLN A 246 3.85 16.40 8.10
N SER A 247 4.58 16.95 9.07
CA SER A 247 5.07 18.34 9.13
C SER A 247 6.31 18.42 10.00
N GLY A 248 7.22 19.34 9.70
CA GLY A 248 8.38 19.65 10.55
C GLY A 248 8.09 20.68 11.64
N SER A 249 6.92 21.31 11.65
CA SER A 249 6.50 22.28 12.66
C SER A 249 5.74 21.59 13.79
N ASP A 250 6.18 21.82 15.04
CA ASP A 250 5.50 21.31 16.23
C ASP A 250 4.09 21.90 16.40
N THR A 251 3.87 23.15 15.98
CA THR A 251 2.57 23.80 15.99
C THR A 251 1.60 23.08 15.04
N ILE A 252 2.05 22.75 13.83
CA ILE A 252 1.24 22.02 12.86
C ILE A 252 1.02 20.58 13.30
N LEU A 253 2.05 19.90 13.80
CA LEU A 253 1.91 18.55 14.37
C LEU A 253 0.87 18.52 15.51
N GLN A 254 0.85 19.56 16.38
CA GLN A 254 -0.16 19.68 17.42
C GLN A 254 -1.56 19.86 16.84
N SER A 255 -1.72 20.73 15.85
CA SER A 255 -3.00 20.96 15.16
C SER A 255 -3.49 19.72 14.41
N MET A 256 -2.57 18.93 13.87
CA MET A 256 -2.82 17.60 13.28
C MET A 256 -3.16 16.52 14.34
N ARG A 257 -3.07 16.81 15.63
CA ARG A 257 -3.15 15.86 16.75
C ARG A 257 -2.14 14.73 16.64
N ARG A 258 -0.91 15.06 16.18
CA ARG A 258 0.19 14.09 16.23
C ARG A 258 0.78 14.06 17.64
N SER A 259 0.99 12.86 18.18
CA SER A 259 1.45 12.62 19.55
C SER A 259 2.98 12.70 19.73
N TYR A 260 3.68 13.15 18.71
CA TYR A 260 5.13 13.40 18.73
C TYR A 260 5.43 14.83 18.27
N ARG A 261 6.68 15.24 18.46
CA ARG A 261 7.25 16.51 18.05
C ARG A 261 8.53 16.27 17.25
N ARG A 262 9.07 17.33 16.62
CA ARG A 262 10.29 17.28 15.79
C ARG A 262 11.44 16.56 16.51
N GLU A 263 11.76 16.95 17.74
CA GLU A 263 12.85 16.36 18.51
C GLU A 263 12.71 14.84 18.66
N LYS A 264 11.54 14.36 19.07
CA LYS A 264 11.28 12.90 19.20
C LYS A 264 11.43 12.19 17.86
N TYR A 265 10.90 12.79 16.78
CA TYR A 265 10.97 12.21 15.44
C TYR A 265 12.43 12.09 14.98
N MET A 266 13.21 13.18 15.06
CA MET A 266 14.61 13.18 14.66
C MET A 266 15.43 12.21 15.52
N GLY A 267 15.18 12.15 16.83
CA GLY A 267 15.86 11.18 17.70
C GLY A 267 15.58 9.71 17.33
N ILE A 268 14.39 9.39 16.74
CA ILE A 268 14.15 8.05 16.20
C ILE A 268 15.03 7.82 14.96
N ILE A 269 15.06 8.79 14.02
CA ILE A 269 15.89 8.71 12.81
C ILE A 269 17.35 8.47 13.14
N ASP A 270 17.88 9.22 14.11
CA ASP A 270 19.28 9.12 14.56
C ASP A 270 19.59 7.73 15.16
N ARG A 271 18.70 7.19 15.99
CA ARG A 271 18.86 5.84 16.55
C ARG A 271 18.79 4.76 15.47
N VAL A 272 17.86 4.88 14.52
CA VAL A 272 17.77 3.93 13.40
C VAL A 272 19.06 3.96 12.58
N ARG A 273 19.59 5.12 12.22
CA ARG A 273 20.86 5.23 11.47
C ARG A 273 22.05 4.75 12.25
N SER A 274 22.09 4.96 13.57
CA SER A 274 23.15 4.46 14.43
C SER A 274 23.16 2.93 14.48
N ALA A 275 21.98 2.30 14.51
CA ALA A 275 21.86 0.84 14.56
C ALA A 275 21.97 0.20 13.16
N ILE A 276 21.49 0.89 12.12
CA ILE A 276 21.41 0.40 10.74
C ILE A 276 21.91 1.51 9.81
N PRO A 277 23.21 1.68 9.60
CA PRO A 277 23.80 2.81 8.85
C PRO A 277 23.30 2.93 7.40
N ASP A 278 22.97 1.80 6.75
CA ASP A 278 22.47 1.75 5.39
C ASP A 278 20.94 1.81 5.29
N ALA A 279 20.23 2.18 6.36
CA ALA A 279 18.78 2.25 6.36
C ALA A 279 18.26 3.34 5.40
N GLY A 280 17.45 2.94 4.43
CA GLY A 280 16.65 3.86 3.62
C GLY A 280 15.45 4.35 4.43
N ILE A 281 15.36 5.65 4.65
CA ILE A 281 14.24 6.25 5.40
C ILE A 281 13.36 7.03 4.44
N THR A 282 12.09 6.66 4.39
CA THR A 282 11.08 7.36 3.58
C THR A 282 9.99 7.94 4.48
N THR A 283 9.29 8.95 4.00
CA THR A 283 8.30 9.69 4.80
C THR A 283 7.11 10.14 3.99
N ASP A 284 6.04 10.55 4.69
CA ASP A 284 4.91 11.33 4.15
C ASP A 284 4.95 12.74 4.71
N ILE A 285 4.69 13.74 3.86
CA ILE A 285 4.60 15.15 4.23
C ILE A 285 3.36 15.77 3.59
N ILE A 286 2.61 16.53 4.38
CA ILE A 286 1.44 17.30 3.95
C ILE A 286 1.78 18.78 4.02
N VAL A 287 1.71 19.48 2.89
CA VAL A 287 1.85 20.95 2.82
C VAL A 287 0.50 21.61 2.73
N GLY A 288 0.39 22.84 3.27
CA GLY A 288 -0.84 23.63 3.22
C GLY A 288 -1.91 23.14 4.20
N PHE A 289 -1.52 22.50 5.30
CA PHE A 289 -2.45 22.19 6.37
C PHE A 289 -3.05 23.48 6.96
N PRO A 290 -4.35 23.50 7.36
CA PRO A 290 -4.99 24.72 7.90
C PRO A 290 -4.18 25.39 9.00
N GLY A 291 -3.89 26.67 8.81
CA GLY A 291 -3.09 27.47 9.74
C GLY A 291 -1.57 27.36 9.56
N GLU A 292 -1.07 26.60 8.59
CA GLU A 292 0.37 26.51 8.31
C GLU A 292 0.90 27.86 7.81
N THR A 293 1.79 28.47 8.59
CA THR A 293 2.48 29.71 8.21
C THR A 293 3.70 29.42 7.33
N GLU A 294 4.30 30.45 6.75
CA GLU A 294 5.58 30.31 6.02
C GLU A 294 6.71 29.86 6.96
N SER A 295 6.70 30.31 8.22
CA SER A 295 7.66 29.84 9.23
C SER A 295 7.49 28.37 9.57
N ASP A 296 6.25 27.87 9.61
CA ASP A 296 5.98 26.44 9.84
C ASP A 296 6.46 25.59 8.67
N PHE A 297 6.22 26.08 7.45
CA PHE A 297 6.71 25.41 6.25
C PHE A 297 8.25 25.41 6.17
N ALA A 298 8.90 26.51 6.55
CA ALA A 298 10.37 26.58 6.61
C ALA A 298 10.94 25.51 7.56
N GLN A 299 10.33 25.31 8.74
CA GLN A 299 10.71 24.24 9.68
C GLN A 299 10.56 22.84 9.04
N THR A 300 9.55 22.65 8.17
CA THR A 300 9.39 21.38 7.44
C THR A 300 10.56 21.17 6.46
N LEU A 301 10.97 22.20 5.73
CA LEU A 301 12.15 22.13 4.87
C LEU A 301 13.44 21.82 5.67
N GLU A 302 13.65 22.46 6.83
CA GLU A 302 14.77 22.18 7.71
C GLU A 302 14.82 20.70 8.14
N VAL A 303 13.69 20.12 8.54
CA VAL A 303 13.65 18.70 8.91
C VAL A 303 13.97 17.81 7.73
N VAL A 304 13.52 18.13 6.52
CA VAL A 304 13.83 17.34 5.32
C VAL A 304 15.32 17.40 4.99
N GLU A 305 15.95 18.58 5.11
CA GLU A 305 17.39 18.75 4.94
C GLU A 305 18.21 17.96 5.97
N GLU A 306 17.80 18.01 7.23
CA GLU A 306 18.47 17.33 8.35
C GLU A 306 18.26 15.81 8.29
N ALA A 307 17.00 15.37 8.09
CA ALA A 307 16.63 13.95 8.04
C ALA A 307 17.14 13.26 6.76
N ARG A 308 17.37 13.98 5.67
CA ARG A 308 17.85 13.41 4.40
C ARG A 308 17.11 12.13 4.02
N PHE A 309 15.81 12.25 3.79
CA PHE A 309 15.01 11.10 3.40
C PHE A 309 15.43 10.54 2.05
N THR A 310 15.47 9.22 1.94
CA THR A 310 15.70 8.52 0.67
C THR A 310 14.60 8.87 -0.36
N ALA A 311 13.36 9.00 0.12
CA ALA A 311 12.24 9.54 -0.63
C ALA A 311 11.19 10.13 0.32
N ALA A 312 10.47 11.16 -0.12
CA ALA A 312 9.31 11.69 0.57
C ALA A 312 8.09 11.69 -0.36
N TYR A 313 7.00 11.12 0.13
CA TYR A 313 5.69 11.24 -0.51
C TYR A 313 5.05 12.54 -0.03
N THR A 314 5.00 13.52 -0.91
CA THR A 314 4.51 14.86 -0.60
C THR A 314 3.08 15.02 -1.11
N PHE A 315 2.23 15.61 -0.26
CA PHE A 315 0.82 15.82 -0.55
C PHE A 315 0.45 17.27 -0.25
N GLN A 316 -0.34 17.86 -1.13
CA GLN A 316 -1.09 19.07 -0.78
C GLN A 316 -2.25 18.66 0.13
N TYR A 317 -2.52 19.43 1.18
CA TYR A 317 -3.66 19.14 2.06
C TYR A 317 -4.96 19.15 1.24
N SER A 318 -5.74 18.12 1.37
CA SER A 318 -7.04 17.99 0.73
C SER A 318 -8.12 17.80 1.79
N LYS A 319 -9.14 18.65 1.73
CA LYS A 319 -10.29 18.62 2.64
C LYS A 319 -11.02 17.29 2.55
N ARG A 320 -11.19 16.63 3.69
CA ARG A 320 -11.97 15.39 3.79
C ARG A 320 -13.24 15.64 4.58
N PRO A 321 -14.43 15.65 3.97
CA PRO A 321 -15.68 15.79 4.71
C PRO A 321 -15.76 14.79 5.87
N GLY A 322 -16.17 15.26 7.05
CA GLY A 322 -16.22 14.45 8.26
C GLY A 322 -14.94 14.43 9.10
N THR A 323 -13.84 15.05 8.63
CA THR A 323 -12.63 15.22 9.44
C THR A 323 -12.59 16.61 10.10
N PRO A 324 -12.03 16.75 11.32
CA PRO A 324 -11.91 18.05 11.97
C PRO A 324 -11.18 19.10 11.13
N ALA A 325 -10.11 18.73 10.44
CA ALA A 325 -9.32 19.65 9.63
C ALA A 325 -10.10 20.27 8.46
N ALA A 326 -11.14 19.60 7.96
CA ALA A 326 -11.95 20.11 6.85
C ALA A 326 -12.70 21.41 7.20
N THR A 327 -12.99 21.63 8.49
CA THR A 327 -13.73 22.79 9.01
C THR A 327 -12.87 23.75 9.83
N MET A 328 -11.56 23.50 9.95
CA MET A 328 -10.63 24.41 10.62
C MET A 328 -10.59 25.77 9.90
N PRO A 329 -10.44 26.87 10.64
CA PRO A 329 -10.19 28.19 10.06
C PRO A 329 -8.82 28.23 9.37
N ASN A 330 -8.54 29.34 8.67
CA ASN A 330 -7.24 29.60 8.04
C ASN A 330 -6.82 28.51 7.04
N GLN A 331 -7.76 28.07 6.21
CA GLN A 331 -7.46 27.20 5.08
C GLN A 331 -6.47 27.89 4.13
N ILE A 332 -5.47 27.14 3.68
CA ILE A 332 -4.45 27.68 2.77
C ILE A 332 -5.00 27.62 1.33
N ASP A 333 -4.73 28.65 0.56
CA ASP A 333 -5.12 28.72 -0.85
C ASP A 333 -4.26 27.81 -1.74
N ASP A 334 -4.83 27.44 -2.89
CA ASP A 334 -4.19 26.49 -3.81
C ASP A 334 -2.86 26.99 -4.37
N ALA A 335 -2.70 28.30 -4.59
CA ALA A 335 -1.47 28.88 -5.11
C ALA A 335 -0.33 28.76 -4.09
N THR A 336 -0.60 29.08 -2.82
CA THR A 336 0.36 28.90 -1.72
C THR A 336 0.71 27.44 -1.52
N MET A 337 -0.26 26.51 -1.58
CA MET A 337 0.00 25.07 -1.49
C MET A 337 0.87 24.58 -2.64
N ALA A 338 0.59 25.04 -3.86
CA ALA A 338 1.38 24.65 -5.05
C ALA A 338 2.83 25.16 -4.97
N ASP A 339 3.05 26.40 -4.50
CA ASP A 339 4.40 26.96 -4.27
C ASP A 339 5.17 26.12 -3.25
N ARG A 340 4.59 25.90 -2.08
CA ARG A 340 5.20 25.09 -1.01
C ARG A 340 5.51 23.65 -1.48
N TYR A 341 4.58 23.05 -2.20
CA TYR A 341 4.79 21.73 -2.81
C TYR A 341 6.00 21.72 -3.75
N GLY A 342 6.10 22.71 -4.64
CA GLY A 342 7.21 22.84 -5.60
C GLY A 342 8.56 22.99 -4.90
N ARG A 343 8.63 23.85 -3.88
CA ARG A 343 9.85 24.06 -3.09
C ARG A 343 10.28 22.82 -2.33
N LEU A 344 9.35 22.15 -1.65
CA LEU A 344 9.63 20.89 -0.94
C LEU A 344 10.07 19.79 -1.91
N HIS A 345 9.39 19.67 -3.04
CA HIS A 345 9.74 18.69 -4.07
C HIS A 345 11.17 18.91 -4.61
N SER A 346 11.56 20.15 -4.86
CA SER A 346 12.91 20.49 -5.32
C SER A 346 13.99 20.11 -4.31
N VAL A 347 13.75 20.38 -3.02
CA VAL A 347 14.68 19.99 -1.94
C VAL A 347 14.80 18.47 -1.87
N GLN A 348 13.68 17.76 -1.86
CA GLN A 348 13.71 16.31 -1.78
C GLN A 348 14.33 15.64 -3.01
N GLN A 349 14.09 16.17 -4.22
CA GLN A 349 14.73 15.65 -5.42
C GLN A 349 16.25 15.75 -5.34
N ARG A 350 16.80 16.90 -4.93
CA ARG A 350 18.24 17.08 -4.74
C ARG A 350 18.80 16.08 -3.72
N ILE A 351 18.14 15.92 -2.58
CA ILE A 351 18.56 14.96 -1.55
C ILE A 351 18.55 13.53 -2.09
N SER A 352 17.49 13.14 -2.80
CA SER A 352 17.38 11.79 -3.39
C SER A 352 18.49 11.55 -4.44
N GLU A 353 18.82 12.55 -5.25
CA GLU A 353 19.93 12.49 -6.21
C GLU A 353 21.27 12.30 -5.50
N GLU A 354 21.58 13.11 -4.50
CA GLU A 354 22.81 13.00 -3.70
C GLU A 354 22.96 11.63 -3.03
N ILE A 355 21.85 11.05 -2.51
CA ILE A 355 21.84 9.71 -1.90
C ILE A 355 22.08 8.63 -2.96
N ASN A 356 21.46 8.75 -4.12
CA ASN A 356 21.64 7.81 -5.23
C ASN A 356 23.04 7.91 -5.82
N ASP A 357 23.58 9.12 -5.99
CA ASP A 357 24.95 9.36 -6.46
C ASP A 357 25.99 8.73 -5.51
N ALA A 358 25.76 8.79 -4.21
CA ALA A 358 26.61 8.13 -3.22
C ALA A 358 26.62 6.58 -3.32
N SER A 359 25.74 6.01 -4.15
CA SER A 359 25.68 4.57 -4.46
C SER A 359 26.48 4.20 -5.73
N LEU A 360 26.99 5.17 -6.50
CA LEU A 360 27.79 4.89 -7.68
C LEU A 360 29.00 4.04 -7.34
N GLY A 361 29.23 2.98 -8.12
CA GLY A 361 30.30 2.01 -7.91
C GLY A 361 30.04 0.97 -6.82
N LYS A 362 28.99 1.10 -5.99
CA LYS A 362 28.59 0.10 -5.00
C LYS A 362 27.79 -1.03 -5.65
N SER A 363 27.89 -2.22 -5.08
CA SER A 363 27.09 -3.39 -5.49
C SER A 363 25.99 -3.67 -4.48
N TYR A 364 24.80 -4.02 -4.98
CA TYR A 364 23.63 -4.36 -4.17
C TYR A 364 23.03 -5.68 -4.62
N GLU A 365 22.52 -6.46 -3.66
CA GLU A 365 21.63 -7.57 -3.97
C GLU A 365 20.23 -7.02 -4.27
N LEU A 366 19.81 -7.17 -5.51
CA LEU A 366 18.60 -6.60 -6.08
C LEU A 366 17.55 -7.69 -6.26
N LEU A 367 16.34 -7.51 -5.70
CA LEU A 367 15.20 -8.38 -5.99
C LEU A 367 14.60 -7.95 -7.33
N VAL A 368 14.52 -8.87 -8.27
CA VAL A 368 13.86 -8.63 -9.58
C VAL A 368 12.35 -8.62 -9.38
N THR A 369 11.71 -7.54 -9.82
CA THR A 369 10.26 -7.39 -9.81
C THR A 369 9.68 -7.54 -11.23
N GLU A 370 8.37 -7.39 -11.39
CA GLU A 370 7.74 -7.35 -12.70
C GLU A 370 8.35 -6.22 -13.55
N ASN A 371 8.30 -6.34 -14.87
CA ASN A 371 8.85 -5.37 -15.84
C ASN A 371 10.37 -5.16 -15.79
N ARG A 372 11.13 -6.10 -15.23
CA ARG A 372 12.59 -6.02 -15.07
C ARG A 372 13.10 -4.87 -14.21
N ASP A 373 12.22 -4.23 -13.48
CA ASP A 373 12.61 -3.37 -12.39
C ASP A 373 13.20 -4.22 -11.26
N THR A 374 14.11 -3.64 -10.50
CA THR A 374 14.65 -4.31 -9.32
C THR A 374 14.59 -3.39 -8.10
N ARG A 375 14.67 -3.98 -6.91
CA ARG A 375 14.67 -3.24 -5.65
C ARG A 375 15.88 -3.60 -4.80
N THR A 376 16.57 -2.55 -4.33
CA THR A 376 17.60 -2.69 -3.30
C THR A 376 16.99 -3.18 -1.97
N PRO A 377 17.82 -3.63 -1.00
CA PRO A 377 17.33 -3.90 0.36
C PRO A 377 16.62 -2.70 1.00
N ASP A 378 17.13 -1.49 0.81
CA ASP A 378 16.55 -0.23 1.29
C ASP A 378 15.42 0.34 0.40
N PHE A 379 14.89 -0.48 -0.53
CA PHE A 379 13.71 -0.27 -1.36
C PHE A 379 13.86 0.71 -2.54
N ARG A 380 15.05 1.16 -2.87
CA ARG A 380 15.27 2.03 -4.04
C ARG A 380 15.13 1.25 -5.36
N LEU A 381 14.65 1.94 -6.39
CA LEU A 381 14.49 1.39 -7.74
C LEU A 381 15.83 1.33 -8.46
N VAL A 382 16.11 0.17 -9.06
CA VAL A 382 17.28 -0.03 -9.92
C VAL A 382 16.85 -0.72 -11.22
N HIS A 383 17.22 -0.15 -12.35
CA HIS A 383 17.05 -0.78 -13.65
C HIS A 383 18.27 -1.63 -13.99
N ILE A 384 18.04 -2.82 -14.55
CA ILE A 384 19.08 -3.73 -15.02
C ILE A 384 19.01 -3.88 -16.55
N PRO A 385 20.10 -4.30 -17.24
CA PRO A 385 20.10 -4.45 -18.69
C PRO A 385 19.09 -5.49 -19.19
N GLU A 386 18.65 -5.30 -20.43
CA GLU A 386 17.93 -6.34 -21.14
C GLU A 386 18.85 -7.56 -21.38
N GLY A 387 18.27 -8.76 -21.34
CA GLY A 387 19.02 -10.01 -21.59
C GLY A 387 19.66 -10.64 -20.36
N VAL A 388 19.55 -10.03 -19.16
CA VAL A 388 19.90 -10.70 -17.90
C VAL A 388 18.96 -11.89 -17.70
N ASP A 389 19.53 -13.10 -17.54
CA ASP A 389 18.75 -14.33 -17.26
C ASP A 389 18.30 -14.37 -15.80
N ALA A 390 17.39 -13.44 -15.45
CA ALA A 390 16.76 -13.37 -14.14
C ALA A 390 15.24 -13.20 -14.30
N ARG A 391 14.49 -13.97 -13.52
CA ARG A 391 13.03 -13.94 -13.48
C ARG A 391 12.56 -13.01 -12.38
N PRO A 392 11.37 -12.43 -12.44
CA PRO A 392 10.74 -11.81 -11.27
C PRO A 392 10.77 -12.76 -10.08
N GLY A 393 11.27 -12.28 -8.94
CA GLY A 393 11.51 -13.08 -7.74
C GLY A 393 12.95 -13.62 -7.60
N ASP A 394 13.77 -13.64 -8.66
CA ASP A 394 15.21 -13.95 -8.55
C ASP A 394 15.99 -12.77 -7.95
N MET A 395 17.20 -13.02 -7.43
CA MET A 395 18.11 -12.02 -6.89
C MET A 395 19.27 -11.80 -7.86
N VAL A 396 19.66 -10.54 -8.04
CA VAL A 396 20.75 -10.12 -8.91
C VAL A 396 21.74 -9.28 -8.11
N MET A 397 23.03 -9.63 -8.13
CA MET A 397 24.08 -8.75 -7.62
C MET A 397 24.48 -7.80 -8.73
N GLY A 398 24.10 -6.51 -8.59
CA GLY A 398 24.37 -5.47 -9.59
C GLY A 398 25.17 -4.30 -9.03
N LYS A 399 26.15 -3.83 -9.80
CA LYS A 399 26.93 -2.63 -9.47
C LYS A 399 26.29 -1.40 -10.09
N ILE A 400 26.03 -0.39 -9.27
CA ILE A 400 25.43 0.86 -9.71
C ILE A 400 26.39 1.64 -10.60
N THR A 401 25.97 1.95 -11.82
CA THR A 401 26.76 2.67 -12.83
C THR A 401 26.21 4.04 -13.15
N LYS A 402 24.91 4.26 -12.95
CA LYS A 402 24.23 5.55 -13.14
C LYS A 402 23.24 5.80 -12.02
N ALA A 403 23.01 7.06 -11.70
CA ALA A 403 22.05 7.49 -10.71
C ALA A 403 21.19 8.63 -11.25
N ALA A 404 19.96 8.71 -10.75
CA ALA A 404 19.00 9.76 -11.00
C ALA A 404 18.16 9.95 -9.71
N PRO A 405 17.41 11.04 -9.53
CA PRO A 405 16.66 11.27 -8.30
C PRO A 405 15.70 10.13 -7.91
N ASN A 406 15.08 9.46 -8.88
CA ASN A 406 14.03 8.48 -8.63
C ASN A 406 14.42 7.02 -8.92
N PHE A 407 15.58 6.79 -9.53
CA PHE A 407 16.07 5.45 -9.87
C PHE A 407 17.60 5.43 -10.02
N MET A 408 18.15 4.23 -10.02
CA MET A 408 19.54 3.96 -10.38
C MET A 408 19.59 2.95 -11.52
N VAL A 409 20.76 2.75 -12.12
CA VAL A 409 21.00 1.73 -13.14
C VAL A 409 22.20 0.90 -12.73
N ALA A 410 22.07 -0.42 -12.83
CA ALA A 410 23.17 -1.36 -12.66
C ALA A 410 23.44 -2.06 -13.98
N GLU A 411 24.41 -1.55 -14.76
CA GLU A 411 24.80 -2.16 -16.05
C GLU A 411 25.75 -3.34 -15.87
N GLU A 412 26.52 -3.39 -14.78
CA GLU A 412 27.43 -4.47 -14.45
C GLU A 412 26.74 -5.50 -13.53
N ILE A 413 26.33 -6.64 -14.11
CA ILE A 413 25.72 -7.74 -13.34
C ILE A 413 26.82 -8.74 -12.98
N GLN A 414 27.05 -8.91 -11.69
CA GLN A 414 28.10 -9.76 -11.13
C GLN A 414 27.64 -11.21 -10.95
N SER A 415 26.39 -11.41 -10.54
CA SER A 415 25.81 -12.74 -10.40
C SER A 415 24.27 -12.69 -10.43
N VAL A 416 23.68 -13.84 -10.78
CA VAL A 416 22.23 -14.08 -10.69
C VAL A 416 22.01 -15.29 -9.78
N ARG A 417 21.23 -15.10 -8.73
CA ARG A 417 20.81 -16.17 -7.82
C ARG A 417 19.36 -16.54 -8.09
N LYS A 418 19.15 -17.73 -8.59
CA LYS A 418 17.80 -18.28 -8.77
C LYS A 418 17.19 -18.55 -7.40
N THR A 419 15.93 -18.20 -7.22
CA THR A 419 15.22 -18.36 -5.95
C THR A 419 13.94 -19.16 -6.14
N ARG A 420 13.38 -19.67 -5.04
CA ARG A 420 12.03 -20.26 -5.04
C ARG A 420 10.96 -19.29 -5.55
N GLY A 421 11.14 -17.97 -5.35
CA GLY A 421 10.26 -16.94 -5.86
C GLY A 421 10.27 -16.84 -7.38
N GLY A 422 11.46 -16.90 -8.00
CA GLY A 422 11.59 -16.96 -9.45
C GLY A 422 11.03 -18.26 -10.04
N GLU A 423 11.13 -19.39 -9.33
CA GLU A 423 10.51 -20.65 -9.72
C GLU A 423 8.99 -20.58 -9.65
N ALA A 424 8.43 -20.06 -8.56
CA ALA A 424 6.99 -19.87 -8.40
C ALA A 424 6.42 -18.94 -9.47
N HIS A 425 7.14 -17.85 -9.80
CA HIS A 425 6.74 -16.95 -10.88
C HIS A 425 6.72 -17.67 -12.24
N ALA A 426 7.77 -18.43 -12.57
CA ALA A 426 7.83 -19.19 -13.82
C ALA A 426 6.72 -20.24 -13.93
N ALA A 427 6.43 -20.97 -12.83
CA ALA A 427 5.34 -21.93 -12.78
C ALA A 427 3.98 -21.26 -13.03
N ARG A 428 3.74 -20.11 -12.38
CA ARG A 428 2.51 -19.35 -12.57
C ARG A 428 2.32 -18.86 -14.01
N ILE A 429 3.37 -18.34 -14.65
CA ILE A 429 3.32 -17.93 -16.06
C ILE A 429 3.04 -19.11 -16.98
N ALA A 430 3.60 -20.30 -16.69
CA ALA A 430 3.34 -21.49 -17.45
C ALA A 430 1.88 -21.98 -17.32
N GLU A 431 1.26 -21.78 -16.16
CA GLU A 431 -0.13 -22.18 -15.87
C GLU A 431 -1.17 -21.23 -16.49
N ILE A 432 -1.00 -19.92 -16.33
CA ILE A 432 -2.02 -18.92 -16.68
C ILE A 432 -1.64 -18.03 -17.87
N GLY A 433 -0.45 -18.21 -18.45
CA GLY A 433 0.11 -17.28 -19.43
C GLY A 433 0.63 -15.97 -18.80
N PRO A 434 1.26 -15.10 -19.61
CA PRO A 434 1.75 -13.82 -19.12
C PRO A 434 0.56 -12.95 -18.65
N GLU A 435 0.65 -12.45 -17.41
CA GLU A 435 -0.36 -11.52 -16.92
C GLU A 435 -0.30 -10.23 -17.76
N PRO A 436 -1.47 -9.66 -18.14
CA PRO A 436 -1.48 -8.38 -18.84
C PRO A 436 -0.85 -7.31 -17.94
N ILE A 437 0.10 -6.57 -18.49
CA ILE A 437 0.75 -5.44 -17.81
C ILE A 437 -0.32 -4.39 -17.51
N MET A 438 -0.68 -4.24 -16.24
CA MET A 438 -1.61 -3.22 -15.80
C MET A 438 -0.87 -1.89 -15.63
N ILE A 439 -0.78 -1.11 -16.67
CA ILE A 439 -0.25 0.26 -16.62
C ILE A 439 -1.30 1.16 -15.97
N GLY A 440 -1.05 1.54 -14.72
CA GLY A 440 -1.68 2.68 -14.06
C GLY A 440 -3.02 2.46 -13.37
N MET A 441 -2.99 2.50 -12.07
CA MET A 441 -3.99 2.51 -10.99
C MET A 441 -4.59 1.16 -10.56
N PRO A 442 -4.85 1.02 -9.21
CA PRO A 442 -5.20 -0.28 -8.66
C PRO A 442 -6.52 -0.80 -9.20
N SER A 443 -6.40 -1.97 -9.76
CA SER A 443 -7.32 -3.06 -9.97
C SER A 443 -8.77 -2.76 -10.36
N LEU A 444 -9.02 -2.85 -11.65
CA LEU A 444 -10.27 -3.39 -12.17
C LEU A 444 -10.09 -4.92 -12.27
N ALA A 445 -10.61 -5.68 -11.31
CA ALA A 445 -10.78 -7.11 -11.54
C ALA A 445 -11.97 -7.26 -12.51
N LYS A 446 -11.70 -7.68 -13.75
CA LYS A 446 -12.70 -8.11 -14.71
C LYS A 446 -12.85 -9.61 -14.55
N LEU A 447 -14.03 -10.08 -14.19
CA LEU A 447 -14.30 -11.48 -13.88
C LEU A 447 -15.42 -12.00 -14.78
N LYS A 448 -15.28 -13.24 -15.26
CA LYS A 448 -16.25 -13.92 -16.08
C LYS A 448 -16.84 -15.13 -15.33
N LEU A 449 -18.15 -15.31 -15.33
CA LEU A 449 -18.82 -16.49 -14.79
C LEU A 449 -18.63 -17.67 -15.75
N ILE A 450 -18.14 -18.80 -15.26
CA ILE A 450 -18.26 -20.07 -15.97
C ILE A 450 -19.65 -20.62 -15.64
N HIS A 451 -20.56 -20.59 -16.61
CA HIS A 451 -21.76 -21.41 -16.51
C HIS A 451 -21.33 -22.87 -16.66
N GLY A 452 -21.34 -23.61 -15.56
CA GLY A 452 -21.31 -25.05 -15.61
C GLY A 452 -22.51 -25.56 -16.40
N SER A 453 -22.27 -26.27 -17.48
CA SER A 453 -23.26 -27.01 -18.26
C SER A 453 -23.80 -28.19 -17.45
#